data_4626532f7b748059066dd99d1c4c3534
#
_entry.id   4626532f7b748059066dd99d1c4c3534
#
_cell.length_a   1.000
_cell.length_b   1.000
_cell.length_c   1.000
_cell.angle_alpha   90.00
_cell.angle_beta   90.00
_cell.angle_gamma   90.00
#
_symmetry.space_group_name_H-M   'P 1'
#
loop_
_entity.id
_entity.type
_entity.pdbx_description
1 polymer ?
#
loop_
_entity_poly.entity_id
_entity_poly.type
_entity_poly.pdbx_seq_one_letter_code
_entity_poly.pdbx_strand_id
1 'polypeptide(L)'
;EFNQHKLEEGKKQGICPLCSSDRKPKNTKAKCASYDWERGLGTCHNCNTSFQLHTYQRKGASEKVYVRPKQVDYQPPATKVIGWFETRGISAQTLTDLNVSEGSEFMPQTGKAENTIKFNYFMGDQLINVKYRDGRKNFKLYKGAEKVFYNINSIVGYDTCVITEGEMDVLALHEAGIPNVV
;
A
#
# COMPACT_ATOMS: atom_id res chain seq x y z
N GLU A 1 -34.88 -4.57 -12.90
CA GLU A 1 -34.40 -5.73 -12.12
C GLU A 1 -33.31 -6.46 -12.89
N PHE A 2 -32.27 -6.92 -12.19
CA PHE A 2 -31.15 -7.67 -12.78
C PHE A 2 -31.59 -9.09 -13.14
N ASN A 3 -31.50 -9.45 -14.42
CA ASN A 3 -31.93 -10.76 -14.89
C ASN A 3 -30.74 -11.67 -15.21
N GLN A 4 -30.31 -12.46 -14.26
CA GLN A 4 -29.19 -13.40 -14.39
C GLN A 4 -29.40 -14.48 -15.48
N HIS A 5 -30.63 -14.84 -15.80
CA HIS A 5 -30.94 -15.85 -16.84
C HIS A 5 -30.56 -15.43 -18.26
N LYS A 6 -30.18 -14.16 -18.46
CA LYS A 6 -29.70 -13.65 -19.75
C LYS A 6 -28.19 -13.73 -19.94
N LEU A 7 -27.45 -14.12 -18.90
CA LEU A 7 -25.99 -14.25 -18.96
C LEU A 7 -25.62 -15.61 -19.56
N GLU A 8 -24.78 -15.60 -20.58
CA GLU A 8 -24.17 -16.79 -21.18
C GLU A 8 -22.75 -16.94 -20.64
N GLU A 9 -22.54 -17.88 -19.72
CA GLU A 9 -21.23 -18.11 -19.09
C GLU A 9 -20.16 -18.43 -20.14
N GLY A 10 -18.96 -17.87 -19.96
CA GLY A 10 -17.81 -18.01 -20.87
C GLY A 10 -17.89 -17.19 -22.16
N LYS A 11 -18.99 -16.55 -22.50
CA LYS A 11 -19.09 -15.65 -23.66
C LYS A 11 -18.49 -14.28 -23.32
N LYS A 12 -17.75 -13.71 -24.28
CA LYS A 12 -17.18 -12.34 -24.13
C LYS A 12 -18.20 -11.23 -24.39
N GLN A 13 -19.31 -11.55 -25.06
CA GLN A 13 -20.38 -10.61 -25.39
C GLN A 13 -21.73 -11.25 -25.23
N GLY A 14 -22.71 -10.49 -24.81
CA GLY A 14 -24.07 -10.99 -24.61
C GLY A 14 -25.12 -9.90 -24.46
N ILE A 15 -26.29 -10.31 -24.01
CA ILE A 15 -27.46 -9.48 -23.81
C ILE A 15 -27.33 -8.80 -22.45
N CYS A 16 -27.58 -7.50 -22.38
CA CYS A 16 -27.54 -6.77 -21.11
C CYS A 16 -28.65 -7.27 -20.17
N PRO A 17 -28.36 -7.69 -18.94
CA PRO A 17 -29.36 -8.13 -17.96
C PRO A 17 -30.23 -7.01 -17.44
N LEU A 18 -29.79 -5.73 -17.57
CA LEU A 18 -30.46 -4.55 -17.03
C LEU A 18 -31.43 -3.91 -18.03
N CYS A 19 -30.97 -3.64 -19.26
CA CYS A 19 -31.77 -2.84 -20.18
C CYS A 19 -32.41 -3.62 -21.35
N SER A 20 -32.12 -4.90 -21.52
CA SER A 20 -32.63 -5.64 -22.70
C SER A 20 -34.14 -5.88 -22.66
N SER A 21 -34.76 -5.96 -21.47
CA SER A 21 -36.21 -6.11 -21.31
C SER A 21 -36.99 -4.86 -21.75
N ASP A 22 -36.39 -3.70 -21.58
CA ASP A 22 -37.05 -2.40 -21.76
C ASP A 22 -36.87 -1.85 -23.18
N ARG A 23 -36.28 -2.66 -24.06
CA ARG A 23 -36.03 -2.30 -25.45
C ARG A 23 -37.19 -2.63 -26.37
N LYS A 24 -37.21 -2.00 -27.54
CA LYS A 24 -38.13 -2.38 -28.62
C LYS A 24 -38.02 -3.89 -28.90
N PRO A 25 -39.13 -4.59 -29.16
CA PRO A 25 -39.13 -6.07 -29.31
C PRO A 25 -38.03 -6.63 -30.22
N LYS A 26 -37.71 -5.99 -31.32
CA LYS A 26 -36.66 -6.37 -32.25
C LYS A 26 -35.24 -6.33 -31.67
N ASN A 27 -35.02 -5.59 -30.58
CA ASN A 27 -33.70 -5.33 -29.96
C ASN A 27 -33.49 -6.02 -28.61
N THR A 28 -34.48 -6.76 -28.10
CA THR A 28 -34.39 -7.43 -26.78
C THR A 28 -33.31 -8.51 -26.73
N LYS A 29 -32.97 -9.10 -27.89
CA LYS A 29 -31.91 -10.13 -28.02
C LYS A 29 -30.58 -9.56 -28.55
N ALA A 30 -30.44 -8.25 -28.70
CA ALA A 30 -29.22 -7.65 -29.21
C ALA A 30 -28.05 -7.78 -28.19
N LYS A 31 -26.93 -8.30 -28.66
CA LYS A 31 -25.69 -8.43 -27.86
C LYS A 31 -25.04 -7.06 -27.72
N CYS A 32 -25.33 -6.40 -26.62
CA CYS A 32 -24.90 -5.02 -26.35
C CYS A 32 -24.01 -4.89 -25.10
N ALA A 33 -23.67 -6.01 -24.47
CA ALA A 33 -22.82 -6.02 -23.30
C ALA A 33 -21.55 -6.84 -23.52
N SER A 34 -20.44 -6.33 -23.04
CA SER A 34 -19.15 -7.03 -22.93
C SER A 34 -19.04 -7.68 -21.56
N TYR A 35 -18.48 -8.89 -21.49
CA TYR A 35 -18.32 -9.67 -20.28
C TYR A 35 -16.84 -9.99 -20.03
N ASP A 36 -16.37 -9.66 -18.83
CA ASP A 36 -15.08 -10.08 -18.29
C ASP A 36 -15.34 -11.07 -17.14
N TRP A 37 -15.31 -12.35 -17.45
CA TRP A 37 -15.60 -13.41 -16.49
C TRP A 37 -14.51 -13.59 -15.43
N GLU A 38 -13.26 -13.23 -15.75
CA GLU A 38 -12.15 -13.29 -14.79
C GLU A 38 -12.33 -12.26 -13.69
N ARG A 39 -12.76 -11.05 -14.06
CA ARG A 39 -13.05 -9.97 -13.12
C ARG A 39 -14.46 -10.02 -12.56
N GLY A 40 -15.32 -10.84 -13.13
CA GLY A 40 -16.73 -10.91 -12.75
C GLY A 40 -17.54 -9.66 -13.10
N LEU A 41 -17.12 -8.92 -14.14
CA LEU A 41 -17.70 -7.64 -14.51
C LEU A 41 -18.27 -7.67 -15.93
N GLY A 42 -19.45 -7.06 -16.11
CA GLY A 42 -20.03 -6.79 -17.41
C GLY A 42 -20.28 -5.30 -17.61
N THR A 43 -20.17 -4.83 -18.85
CA THR A 43 -20.47 -3.43 -19.20
C THR A 43 -21.36 -3.40 -20.43
N CYS A 44 -22.49 -2.71 -20.35
CA CYS A 44 -23.41 -2.53 -21.45
C CYS A 44 -23.10 -1.25 -22.23
N HIS A 45 -22.86 -1.37 -23.53
CA HIS A 45 -22.60 -0.26 -24.42
C HIS A 45 -23.87 0.52 -24.86
N ASN A 46 -25.06 0.00 -24.53
CA ASN A 46 -26.31 0.70 -24.84
C ASN A 46 -26.83 1.57 -23.70
N CYS A 47 -26.78 1.06 -22.43
CA CYS A 47 -27.20 1.84 -21.26
C CYS A 47 -26.01 2.39 -20.46
N ASN A 48 -24.78 2.16 -20.89
CA ASN A 48 -23.52 2.57 -20.25
C ASN A 48 -23.41 2.16 -18.76
N THR A 49 -24.07 1.05 -18.39
CA THR A 49 -24.08 0.57 -17.00
C THR A 49 -23.19 -0.65 -16.87
N SER A 50 -22.37 -0.67 -15.84
CA SER A 50 -21.61 -1.85 -15.42
C SER A 50 -22.42 -2.68 -14.43
N PHE A 51 -22.23 -4.01 -14.44
CA PHE A 51 -22.92 -4.96 -13.57
C PHE A 51 -22.02 -6.14 -13.24
N GLN A 52 -22.33 -6.81 -12.14
CA GLN A 52 -21.60 -8.02 -11.71
C GLN A 52 -22.14 -9.26 -12.47
N LEU A 53 -21.23 -10.07 -13.00
CA LEU A 53 -21.55 -11.36 -13.65
C LEU A 53 -21.72 -12.48 -12.63
N HIS A 54 -20.92 -12.46 -11.59
CA HIS A 54 -20.98 -13.36 -10.44
C HIS A 54 -20.44 -12.64 -9.21
N THR A 55 -20.79 -13.14 -8.04
CA THR A 55 -20.18 -12.66 -6.81
C THR A 55 -18.69 -13.01 -6.85
N TYR A 56 -17.81 -11.99 -6.79
CA TYR A 56 -16.38 -12.20 -6.72
C TYR A 56 -16.06 -12.94 -5.42
N GLN A 57 -15.88 -14.24 -5.52
CA GLN A 57 -15.25 -14.97 -4.45
C GLN A 57 -13.76 -14.64 -4.51
N ARG A 58 -13.27 -13.83 -3.58
CA ARG A 58 -11.83 -13.76 -3.33
C ARG A 58 -11.37 -15.20 -3.18
N LYS A 59 -10.64 -15.75 -4.17
CA LYS A 59 -9.87 -16.99 -3.96
C LYS A 59 -9.14 -16.76 -2.65
N GLY A 60 -9.46 -17.58 -1.65
CA GLY A 60 -9.03 -17.36 -0.29
C GLY A 60 -7.59 -16.89 -0.29
N ALA A 61 -7.36 -15.69 0.18
CA ALA A 61 -6.00 -15.18 0.28
C ALA A 61 -5.30 -16.19 1.18
N SER A 62 -4.41 -17.00 0.62
CA SER A 62 -3.53 -17.81 1.45
C SER A 62 -2.97 -16.85 2.48
N GLU A 63 -3.13 -17.17 3.76
CA GLU A 63 -2.58 -16.34 4.83
C GLU A 63 -1.13 -16.04 4.48
N LYS A 64 -0.85 -14.76 4.19
CA LYS A 64 0.50 -14.37 3.87
C LYS A 64 1.32 -14.47 5.13
N VAL A 65 2.22 -15.43 5.17
CA VAL A 65 3.22 -15.51 6.24
C VAL A 65 4.25 -14.43 5.98
N TYR A 66 4.30 -13.44 6.85
CA TYR A 66 5.29 -12.37 6.78
C TYR A 66 6.55 -12.73 7.56
N VAL A 67 7.69 -12.28 7.04
CA VAL A 67 8.98 -12.41 7.73
C VAL A 67 9.15 -11.18 8.62
N ARG A 68 9.50 -11.39 9.88
CA ARG A 68 9.80 -10.29 10.82
C ARG A 68 11.29 -10.00 10.84
N PRO A 69 11.71 -8.72 10.75
CA PRO A 69 13.11 -8.36 10.99
C PRO A 69 13.50 -8.75 12.41
N LYS A 70 14.78 -9.08 12.63
CA LYS A 70 15.30 -9.24 13.98
C LYS A 70 15.24 -7.90 14.71
N GLN A 71 14.55 -7.90 15.83
CA GLN A 71 14.57 -6.75 16.74
C GLN A 71 15.95 -6.75 17.45
N VAL A 72 16.60 -5.60 17.39
CA VAL A 72 17.86 -5.34 18.09
C VAL A 72 17.67 -4.10 18.95
N ASP A 73 18.49 -3.94 19.98
CA ASP A 73 18.48 -2.73 20.78
C ASP A 73 18.73 -1.52 19.89
N TYR A 74 17.96 -0.47 20.17
CA TYR A 74 18.08 0.77 19.41
C TYR A 74 19.48 1.35 19.58
N GLN A 75 20.09 1.68 18.44
CA GLN A 75 21.35 2.42 18.37
C GLN A 75 21.12 3.68 17.55
N PRO A 76 21.36 4.88 18.11
CA PRO A 76 21.21 6.12 17.35
C PRO A 76 22.17 6.15 16.18
N PRO A 77 21.88 6.93 15.12
CA PRO A 77 22.80 7.12 14.02
C PRO A 77 24.11 7.81 14.47
N ALA A 78 25.19 7.59 13.72
CA ALA A 78 26.46 8.27 13.95
C ALA A 78 26.34 9.78 13.72
N THR A 79 27.22 10.55 14.35
CA THR A 79 27.26 12.03 14.29
C THR A 79 27.16 12.59 12.87
N LYS A 80 27.79 11.92 11.88
CA LYS A 80 27.74 12.34 10.47
C LYS A 80 26.32 12.25 9.89
N VAL A 81 25.56 11.19 10.24
CA VAL A 81 24.18 11.01 9.78
C VAL A 81 23.26 11.97 10.52
N ILE A 82 23.47 12.16 11.81
CA ILE A 82 22.74 13.17 12.60
C ILE A 82 22.92 14.56 11.97
N GLY A 83 24.15 14.99 11.71
CA GLY A 83 24.44 16.28 11.08
C GLY A 83 23.77 16.43 9.70
N TRP A 84 23.65 15.33 8.94
CA TRP A 84 22.92 15.36 7.67
C TRP A 84 21.42 15.61 7.86
N PHE A 85 20.80 15.09 8.92
CA PHE A 85 19.41 15.38 9.27
C PHE A 85 19.25 16.82 9.80
N GLU A 86 20.18 17.30 10.63
CA GLU A 86 20.18 18.67 11.16
C GLU A 86 20.23 19.72 10.05
N THR A 87 20.95 19.46 8.94
CA THR A 87 20.91 20.36 7.76
C THR A 87 19.52 20.45 7.12
N ARG A 88 18.57 19.61 7.53
CA ARG A 88 17.18 19.57 7.07
C ARG A 88 16.20 20.00 8.16
N GLY A 89 16.73 20.54 9.26
CA GLY A 89 15.93 20.98 10.39
C GLY A 89 15.33 19.82 11.20
N ILE A 90 15.91 18.61 11.13
CA ILE A 90 15.44 17.42 11.88
C ILE A 90 16.46 17.12 12.96
N SER A 91 16.04 17.19 14.23
CA SER A 91 16.89 17.02 15.41
C SER A 91 17.24 15.55 15.67
N ALA A 92 18.30 15.32 16.44
CA ALA A 92 18.67 13.99 16.95
C ALA A 92 17.55 13.38 17.82
N GLN A 93 16.78 14.23 18.50
CA GLN A 93 15.65 13.77 19.33
C GLN A 93 14.57 13.15 18.45
N THR A 94 14.17 13.81 17.36
CA THR A 94 13.19 13.26 16.39
C THR A 94 13.65 11.93 15.79
N LEU A 95 14.97 11.78 15.52
CA LEU A 95 15.49 10.49 15.06
C LEU A 95 15.32 9.38 16.09
N THR A 96 15.49 9.71 17.35
CA THR A 96 15.30 8.78 18.48
C THR A 96 13.82 8.42 18.64
N ASP A 97 12.95 9.41 18.70
CA ASP A 97 11.51 9.25 18.88
C ASP A 97 10.87 8.40 17.79
N LEU A 98 11.36 8.57 16.55
CA LEU A 98 10.88 7.85 15.38
C LEU A 98 11.73 6.62 15.01
N ASN A 99 12.60 6.17 15.92
CA ASN A 99 13.38 4.95 15.79
C ASN A 99 14.24 4.88 14.50
N VAL A 100 14.81 6.01 14.08
CA VAL A 100 15.76 6.04 12.97
C VAL A 100 17.10 5.54 13.44
N SER A 101 17.67 4.56 12.75
CA SER A 101 18.98 4.00 13.07
C SER A 101 19.89 3.95 11.84
N GLU A 102 21.11 3.47 12.00
CA GLU A 102 22.10 3.38 10.95
C GLU A 102 22.75 1.98 10.97
N GLY A 103 23.25 1.54 9.83
CA GLY A 103 24.05 0.34 9.75
C GLY A 103 24.27 -0.17 8.34
N SER A 104 25.20 -1.09 8.21
CA SER A 104 25.54 -1.72 6.93
C SER A 104 24.42 -2.64 6.46
N GLU A 105 24.06 -2.54 5.16
CA GLU A 105 23.06 -3.38 4.54
C GLU A 105 23.36 -3.59 3.06
N PHE A 106 23.14 -4.82 2.56
CA PHE A 106 23.32 -5.13 1.14
C PHE A 106 22.28 -4.38 0.30
N MET A 107 22.74 -3.57 -0.65
CA MET A 107 21.89 -2.81 -1.55
C MET A 107 21.94 -3.41 -2.96
N PRO A 108 20.83 -3.97 -3.48
CA PRO A 108 20.80 -4.60 -4.81
C PRO A 108 21.20 -3.64 -5.94
N GLN A 109 20.92 -2.35 -5.79
CA GLN A 109 21.22 -1.33 -6.80
C GLN A 109 22.74 -1.07 -6.97
N THR A 110 23.51 -1.31 -5.93
CA THR A 110 24.99 -1.15 -5.96
C THR A 110 25.73 -2.49 -5.97
N GLY A 111 25.02 -3.61 -5.71
CA GLY A 111 25.58 -4.96 -5.67
C GLY A 111 26.51 -5.22 -4.48
N LYS A 112 26.53 -4.37 -3.46
CA LYS A 112 27.38 -4.48 -2.29
C LYS A 112 26.72 -4.00 -1.01
N ALA A 113 27.40 -4.21 0.13
CA ALA A 113 26.99 -3.64 1.40
C ALA A 113 27.32 -2.13 1.42
N GLU A 114 26.34 -1.33 1.76
CA GLU A 114 26.44 0.13 1.90
C GLU A 114 26.05 0.52 3.32
N ASN A 115 26.56 1.65 3.79
CA ASN A 115 26.04 2.26 5.00
C ASN A 115 24.67 2.85 4.70
N THR A 116 23.67 2.52 5.50
CA THR A 116 22.27 2.89 5.25
C THR A 116 21.64 3.52 6.48
N ILE A 117 20.79 4.52 6.23
CA ILE A 117 19.78 4.95 7.18
C ILE A 117 18.69 3.90 7.20
N LYS A 118 18.25 3.51 8.39
CA LYS A 118 17.19 2.53 8.64
C LYS A 118 16.00 3.24 9.26
N PHE A 119 14.89 3.24 8.56
CA PHE A 119 13.59 3.63 9.10
C PHE A 119 12.94 2.37 9.64
N ASN A 120 12.79 2.27 10.96
CA ASN A 120 12.27 1.10 11.63
C ASN A 120 10.76 1.27 11.85
N TYR A 121 9.96 0.36 11.32
CA TYR A 121 8.49 0.39 11.37
C TYR A 121 8.01 -0.49 12.51
N PHE A 122 7.39 0.11 13.50
CA PHE A 122 6.83 -0.59 14.66
C PHE A 122 5.30 -0.60 14.63
N MET A 123 4.73 -1.68 15.16
CA MET A 123 3.32 -1.76 15.54
C MET A 123 3.26 -2.26 16.98
N GLY A 124 2.78 -1.42 17.90
CA GLY A 124 3.09 -1.59 19.33
C GLY A 124 4.60 -1.57 19.54
N ASP A 125 5.11 -2.54 20.27
CA ASP A 125 6.56 -2.70 20.53
C ASP A 125 7.27 -3.64 19.54
N GLN A 126 6.54 -4.15 18.55
CA GLN A 126 7.09 -5.13 17.61
C GLN A 126 7.63 -4.46 16.35
N LEU A 127 8.88 -4.77 15.98
CA LEU A 127 9.47 -4.37 14.71
C LEU A 127 8.84 -5.17 13.57
N ILE A 128 8.09 -4.50 12.71
CA ILE A 128 7.32 -5.11 11.61
C ILE A 128 8.10 -5.08 10.31
N ASN A 129 8.76 -3.97 10.01
CA ASN A 129 9.50 -3.78 8.76
C ASN A 129 10.68 -2.84 8.98
N VAL A 130 11.60 -2.81 8.03
CA VAL A 130 12.69 -1.83 7.95
C VAL A 130 12.81 -1.35 6.51
N LYS A 131 12.84 -0.03 6.32
CA LYS A 131 13.21 0.58 5.04
C LYS A 131 14.62 1.11 5.13
N TYR A 132 15.45 0.72 4.19
CA TYR A 132 16.83 1.08 4.09
C TYR A 132 17.02 2.15 3.02
N ARG A 133 17.84 3.15 3.30
CA ARG A 133 18.22 4.21 2.38
C ARG A 133 19.72 4.42 2.39
N ASP A 134 20.39 4.24 1.26
CA ASP A 134 21.82 4.53 1.12
C ASP A 134 22.09 6.02 0.81
N GLY A 135 23.37 6.39 0.77
CA GLY A 135 23.81 7.76 0.46
C GLY A 135 23.50 8.22 -0.98
N ARG A 136 23.18 7.29 -1.89
CA ARG A 136 22.82 7.56 -3.30
C ARG A 136 21.31 7.65 -3.53
N LYS A 137 20.50 7.63 -2.46
CA LYS A 137 19.03 7.60 -2.50
C LYS A 137 18.46 6.29 -3.09
N ASN A 138 19.17 5.19 -3.02
CA ASN A 138 18.57 3.88 -3.28
C ASN A 138 17.80 3.42 -2.05
N PHE A 139 16.69 2.71 -2.28
CA PHE A 139 15.81 2.23 -1.23
C PHE A 139 15.55 0.74 -1.38
N LYS A 140 15.37 0.06 -0.27
CA LYS A 140 14.78 -1.27 -0.21
C LYS A 140 13.99 -1.46 1.09
N LEU A 141 13.01 -2.34 1.07
CA LEU A 141 12.35 -2.84 2.27
C LEU A 141 12.96 -4.17 2.70
N TYR A 142 12.78 -4.52 3.96
CA TYR A 142 13.14 -5.85 4.45
C TYR A 142 12.34 -6.92 3.67
N LYS A 143 13.05 -7.91 3.14
CA LYS A 143 12.45 -8.92 2.23
C LYS A 143 11.39 -9.76 2.95
N GLY A 144 10.19 -9.78 2.40
CA GLY A 144 9.09 -10.58 2.91
C GLY A 144 8.38 -9.99 4.14
N ALA A 145 8.78 -8.80 4.60
CA ALA A 145 8.11 -8.13 5.71
C ALA A 145 6.72 -7.59 5.31
N GLU A 146 5.88 -7.44 6.31
CA GLU A 146 4.57 -6.81 6.18
C GLU A 146 4.72 -5.32 5.87
N LYS A 147 3.87 -4.80 4.99
CA LYS A 147 3.83 -3.37 4.69
C LYS A 147 2.83 -2.70 5.60
N VAL A 148 3.32 -1.84 6.47
CA VAL A 148 2.54 -0.99 7.35
C VAL A 148 2.95 0.46 7.15
N PHE A 149 2.17 1.41 7.64
CA PHE A 149 2.59 2.80 7.65
C PHE A 149 3.77 3.01 8.62
N TYR A 150 4.71 3.87 8.24
CA TYR A 150 5.75 4.33 9.14
C TYR A 150 5.12 5.14 10.27
N ASN A 151 5.61 4.98 11.49
CA ASN A 151 5.08 5.66 12.68
C ASN A 151 3.59 5.38 12.97
N ILE A 152 3.06 4.20 12.60
CA ILE A 152 1.64 3.85 12.75
C ILE A 152 1.14 3.98 14.20
N ASN A 153 2.00 3.82 15.20
CA ASN A 153 1.63 3.96 16.61
C ASN A 153 1.20 5.37 16.96
N SER A 154 1.66 6.39 16.24
CA SER A 154 1.39 7.80 16.54
C SER A 154 -0.06 8.22 16.37
N ILE A 155 -0.84 7.46 15.58
CA ILE A 155 -2.25 7.79 15.32
C ILE A 155 -3.22 7.23 16.37
N VAL A 156 -2.71 6.42 17.30
CA VAL A 156 -3.54 5.84 18.37
C VAL A 156 -4.05 6.94 19.31
N GLY A 157 -5.36 7.00 19.47
CA GLY A 157 -6.03 8.01 20.30
C GLY A 157 -6.34 9.34 19.61
N TYR A 158 -6.10 9.46 18.31
CA TYR A 158 -6.49 10.62 17.50
C TYR A 158 -7.64 10.28 16.56
N ASP A 159 -8.60 11.21 16.42
CA ASP A 159 -9.72 11.09 15.48
C ASP A 159 -9.32 11.34 14.01
N THR A 160 -8.16 11.95 13.80
CA THR A 160 -7.62 12.29 12.50
C THR A 160 -6.13 11.99 12.42
N CYS A 161 -5.58 11.79 11.24
CA CYS A 161 -4.13 11.67 11.04
C CYS A 161 -3.69 12.39 9.76
N VAL A 162 -2.39 12.69 9.71
CA VAL A 162 -1.74 13.19 8.49
C VAL A 162 -1.05 12.00 7.83
N ILE A 163 -1.32 11.82 6.53
CA ILE A 163 -0.69 10.77 5.71
C ILE A 163 0.30 11.45 4.77
N THR A 164 1.54 10.95 4.74
CA THR A 164 2.61 11.46 3.87
C THR A 164 3.07 10.41 2.86
N GLU A 165 3.85 10.83 1.87
CA GLU A 165 4.41 9.91 0.86
C GLU A 165 5.71 9.24 1.32
N GLY A 166 6.39 9.78 2.32
CA GLY A 166 7.70 9.29 2.73
C GLY A 166 8.10 9.57 4.16
N GLU A 167 9.03 8.77 4.66
CA GLU A 167 9.51 8.83 6.05
C GLU A 167 10.14 10.17 6.41
N MET A 168 10.78 10.83 5.42
CA MET A 168 11.38 12.15 5.63
C MET A 168 10.33 13.21 5.95
N ASP A 169 9.15 13.10 5.33
CA ASP A 169 8.04 14.02 5.57
C ASP A 169 7.43 13.76 6.96
N VAL A 170 7.34 12.48 7.37
CA VAL A 170 6.94 12.12 8.74
C VAL A 170 7.89 12.74 9.76
N LEU A 171 9.21 12.62 9.55
CA LEU A 171 10.21 13.23 10.44
C LEU A 171 10.05 14.75 10.52
N ALA A 172 9.88 15.41 9.37
CA ALA A 172 9.75 16.86 9.31
C ALA A 172 8.47 17.37 10.00
N LEU A 173 7.35 16.68 9.81
CA LEU A 173 6.09 17.03 10.47
C LEU A 173 6.12 16.76 11.98
N HIS A 174 6.74 15.65 12.40
CA HIS A 174 6.96 15.37 13.82
C HIS A 174 7.82 16.46 14.47
N GLU A 175 8.94 16.85 13.85
CA GLU A 175 9.79 17.96 14.31
C GLU A 175 9.03 19.28 14.41
N ALA A 176 8.08 19.52 13.49
CA ALA A 176 7.18 20.68 13.52
C ALA A 176 6.07 20.60 14.57
N GLY A 177 6.03 19.56 15.40
CA GLY A 177 5.04 19.38 16.46
C GLY A 177 3.70 18.78 16.00
N ILE A 178 3.67 18.10 14.88
CA ILE A 178 2.50 17.33 14.39
C ILE A 178 2.72 15.85 14.71
N PRO A 179 2.22 15.32 15.85
CA PRO A 179 2.58 13.99 16.31
C PRO A 179 1.85 12.86 15.57
N ASN A 180 0.60 13.08 15.14
CA ASN A 180 -0.29 12.08 14.52
C ASN A 180 -0.05 11.94 13.00
N VAL A 181 1.20 11.75 12.59
CA VAL A 181 1.64 11.65 11.20
C VAL A 181 2.16 10.24 10.87
N VAL A 182 1.78 9.72 9.70
CA VAL A 182 2.20 8.41 9.17
C VAL A 182 2.66 8.52 7.71
#